data_033f15cde3a1d89fd28651bce07eef12
#
_entry.id   033f15cde3a1d89fd28651bce07eef12
#
_cell.length_a   1.000
_cell.length_b   1.000
_cell.length_c   1.000
_cell.angle_alpha   90.00
_cell.angle_beta   90.00
_cell.angle_gamma   90.00
#
_symmetry.space_group_name_H-M   'P 1'
#
loop_
_entity.id
_entity.type
_entity.pdbx_description
1 polymer ?
#
loop_
_entity_poly.entity_id
_entity_poly.type
_entity_poly.pdbx_seq_one_letter_code
_entity_poly.pdbx_strand_id
1 'polypeptide(L)'
;MKIYISGKIAGDPDYKGKFARAAAQLERLGATVINPATAPEGLDKLDYMRICFAEMEAVDYVVFLPDWSSSDGAKLERAWCDYVGVPTANWDAFRVDMLVRKSHGCTFRELLALEHPNAVDETCIGGCFG
;
A
#
# COMPACT_ATOMS: atom_id res chain seq x y z
N MET A 1 -6.69 6.63 -7.27
CA MET A 1 -6.29 5.35 -6.67
C MET A 1 -5.51 5.62 -5.41
N LYS A 2 -5.98 5.09 -4.30
CA LYS A 2 -5.36 5.28 -2.99
C LYS A 2 -4.53 4.05 -2.63
N ILE A 3 -3.26 4.25 -2.33
CA ILE A 3 -2.30 3.18 -2.03
C ILE A 3 -1.65 3.42 -0.67
N TYR A 4 -1.63 2.38 0.15
CA TYR A 4 -0.89 2.36 1.41
C TYR A 4 0.42 1.59 1.18
N ILE A 5 1.51 2.09 1.76
CA ILE A 5 2.81 1.43 1.68
C ILE A 5 3.08 0.72 3.00
N SER A 6 3.41 -0.57 2.93
CA SER A 6 3.82 -1.35 4.08
C SER A 6 5.27 -1.79 3.95
N GLY A 7 5.99 -1.80 5.06
CA GLY A 7 7.39 -2.20 5.08
C GLY A 7 7.98 -2.06 6.47
N LYS A 8 9.29 -2.31 6.58
CA LYS A 8 9.96 -2.28 7.86
C LYS A 8 10.19 -0.85 8.32
N ILE A 9 9.71 -0.52 9.52
CA ILE A 9 9.93 0.77 10.19
C ILE A 9 10.83 0.58 11.41
N ALA A 10 10.42 -0.27 12.33
CA ALA A 10 11.20 -0.51 13.55
C ALA A 10 12.56 -1.14 13.22
N GLY A 11 13.61 -0.56 13.71
CA GLY A 11 14.98 -1.04 13.50
C GLY A 11 15.62 -0.62 12.18
N ASP A 12 14.92 0.20 11.38
CA ASP A 12 15.48 0.76 10.15
C ASP A 12 15.68 2.26 10.32
N PRO A 13 16.94 2.72 10.43
CA PRO A 13 17.21 4.15 10.64
C PRO A 13 16.85 5.02 9.45
N ASP A 14 16.73 4.47 8.26
CA ASP A 14 16.36 5.21 7.03
C ASP A 14 14.88 4.99 6.64
N TYR A 15 14.05 4.55 7.55
CA TYR A 15 12.68 4.22 7.16
C TYR A 15 11.92 5.41 6.56
N LYS A 16 12.13 6.61 7.08
CA LYS A 16 11.43 7.80 6.56
C LYS A 16 11.82 8.08 5.11
N GLY A 17 13.11 8.02 4.81
CA GLY A 17 13.60 8.24 3.44
C GLY A 17 13.15 7.15 2.48
N LYS A 18 13.21 5.91 2.91
CA LYS A 18 12.77 4.77 2.10
C LYS A 18 11.30 4.89 1.73
N PHE A 19 10.43 5.16 2.70
CA PHE A 19 9.00 5.32 2.44
C PHE A 19 8.70 6.56 1.61
N ALA A 20 9.42 7.66 1.84
CA ALA A 20 9.25 8.88 1.05
C ALA A 20 9.61 8.66 -0.43
N ARG A 21 10.69 7.93 -0.69
CA ARG A 21 11.09 7.61 -2.07
C ARG A 21 10.06 6.74 -2.76
N ALA A 22 9.55 5.75 -2.07
CA ALA A 22 8.50 4.89 -2.60
C ALA A 22 7.22 5.68 -2.89
N ALA A 23 6.80 6.50 -1.95
CA ALA A 23 5.62 7.35 -2.12
C ALA A 23 5.75 8.26 -3.34
N ALA A 24 6.91 8.90 -3.50
CA ALA A 24 7.15 9.78 -4.63
C ALA A 24 7.04 9.05 -5.97
N GLN A 25 7.53 7.83 -6.06
CA GLN A 25 7.44 7.05 -7.29
C GLN A 25 6.00 6.69 -7.63
N LEU A 26 5.22 6.27 -6.63
CA LEU A 26 3.81 5.95 -6.84
C LEU A 26 3.00 7.20 -7.20
N GLU A 27 3.29 8.33 -6.58
CA GLU A 27 2.62 9.59 -6.89
C GLU A 27 2.90 10.04 -8.32
N ARG A 28 4.11 9.83 -8.81
CA ARG A 28 4.44 10.11 -10.22
C ARG A 28 3.66 9.22 -11.19
N LEU A 29 3.22 8.06 -10.73
CA LEU A 29 2.36 7.18 -11.52
C LEU A 29 0.88 7.53 -11.41
N GLY A 30 0.53 8.54 -10.60
CA GLY A 30 -0.82 9.02 -10.47
C GLY A 30 -1.56 8.55 -9.21
N ALA A 31 -0.88 7.88 -8.29
CA ALA A 31 -1.50 7.40 -7.07
C ALA A 31 -1.61 8.50 -6.01
N THR A 32 -2.62 8.39 -5.17
CA THR A 32 -2.67 9.09 -3.88
C THR A 32 -2.11 8.13 -2.84
N VAL A 33 -1.03 8.52 -2.19
CA VAL A 33 -0.30 7.62 -1.29
C VAL A 33 -0.56 7.99 0.17
N ILE A 34 -0.90 6.98 0.96
CA ILE A 34 -0.94 7.11 2.42
C ILE A 34 0.34 6.44 2.94
N ASN A 35 1.20 7.26 3.53
CA ASN A 35 2.53 6.85 3.97
C ASN A 35 2.55 6.76 5.50
N PRO A 36 2.62 5.54 6.08
CA PRO A 36 2.60 5.38 7.53
C PRO A 36 3.85 5.92 8.23
N ALA A 37 4.93 6.15 7.49
CA ALA A 37 6.16 6.68 8.06
C ALA A 37 6.04 8.17 8.47
N THR A 38 4.95 8.83 8.13
CA THR A 38 4.69 10.21 8.55
C THR A 38 4.04 10.29 9.93
N ALA A 39 3.69 9.17 10.54
CA ALA A 39 3.12 9.17 11.88
C ALA A 39 4.16 9.69 12.90
N PRO A 40 3.70 10.32 13.99
CA PRO A 40 4.62 10.80 15.03
C PRO A 40 5.48 9.68 15.60
N GLU A 41 6.73 10.03 15.98
CA GLU A 41 7.58 9.10 16.69
C GLU A 41 7.19 9.08 18.17
N GLY A 42 7.57 7.98 18.85
CA GLY A 42 7.37 7.88 20.30
C GLY A 42 6.03 7.30 20.73
N LEU A 43 5.21 6.86 19.79
CA LEU A 43 3.98 6.15 20.11
C LEU A 43 4.29 4.67 20.41
N ASP A 44 3.47 4.01 21.20
CA ASP A 44 3.64 2.58 21.43
C ASP A 44 3.11 1.74 20.27
N LYS A 45 3.38 0.43 20.31
CA LYS A 45 3.00 -0.46 19.22
C LYS A 45 1.50 -0.45 18.94
N LEU A 46 0.69 -0.41 20.00
CA LEU A 46 -0.76 -0.44 19.83
C LEU A 46 -1.26 0.81 19.09
N ASP A 47 -0.71 1.97 19.44
CA ASP A 47 -1.09 3.20 18.78
C ASP A 47 -0.72 3.19 17.30
N TYR A 48 0.50 2.73 16.97
CA TYR A 48 0.90 2.60 15.58
C TYR A 48 0.01 1.64 14.82
N MET A 49 -0.35 0.50 15.41
CA MET A 49 -1.21 -0.46 14.73
C MET A 49 -2.61 0.09 14.49
N ARG A 50 -3.16 0.84 15.44
CA ARG A 50 -4.46 1.49 15.27
C ARG A 50 -4.45 2.47 14.10
N ILE A 51 -3.41 3.30 14.03
CA ILE A 51 -3.26 4.27 12.95
C ILE A 51 -3.11 3.55 11.61
N CYS A 52 -2.22 2.57 11.54
CA CYS A 52 -1.94 1.84 10.30
C CYS A 52 -3.16 1.08 9.79
N PHE A 53 -3.89 0.42 10.66
CA PHE A 53 -5.10 -0.30 10.23
C PHE A 53 -6.18 0.67 9.76
N ALA A 54 -6.33 1.81 10.41
CA ALA A 54 -7.26 2.83 9.95
C ALA A 54 -6.87 3.37 8.56
N GLU A 55 -5.58 3.56 8.34
CA GLU A 55 -5.08 3.99 7.04
C GLU A 55 -5.31 2.93 5.96
N MET A 56 -5.08 1.67 6.28
CA MET A 56 -5.32 0.57 5.34
C MET A 56 -6.80 0.38 5.00
N GLU A 57 -7.69 0.72 5.91
CA GLU A 57 -9.14 0.70 5.62
C GLU A 57 -9.53 1.77 4.58
N ALA A 58 -8.73 2.81 4.45
CA ALA A 58 -9.02 3.93 3.57
C ALA A 58 -8.49 3.78 2.16
N VAL A 59 -7.73 2.71 1.87
CA VAL A 59 -7.05 2.56 0.58
C VAL A 59 -7.68 1.49 -0.29
N ASP A 60 -7.32 1.54 -1.58
CA ASP A 60 -7.76 0.56 -2.57
C ASP A 60 -6.74 -0.57 -2.73
N TYR A 61 -5.49 -0.34 -2.35
CA TYR A 61 -4.39 -1.26 -2.61
C TYR A 61 -3.29 -1.06 -1.58
N VAL A 62 -2.64 -2.15 -1.17
CA VAL A 62 -1.49 -2.10 -0.27
C VAL A 62 -0.26 -2.66 -0.99
N VAL A 63 0.81 -1.87 -1.03
CA VAL A 63 2.07 -2.27 -1.67
C VAL A 63 3.11 -2.53 -0.60
N PHE A 64 3.73 -3.69 -0.64
CA PHE A 64 4.70 -4.13 0.35
C PHE A 64 6.13 -3.92 -0.15
N LEU A 65 6.91 -3.13 0.58
CA LEU A 65 8.32 -2.90 0.27
C LEU A 65 9.13 -4.20 0.42
N PRO A 66 10.31 -4.31 -0.22
CA PRO A 66 11.07 -5.56 -0.24
C PRO A 66 11.40 -6.15 1.12
N ASP A 67 11.51 -5.31 2.16
CA ASP A 67 11.87 -5.74 3.51
C ASP A 67 10.67 -6.11 4.40
N TRP A 68 9.48 -6.18 3.84
CA TRP A 68 8.26 -6.41 4.62
C TRP A 68 8.31 -7.71 5.45
N SER A 69 8.96 -8.75 4.91
CA SER A 69 9.00 -10.06 5.57
C SER A 69 9.91 -10.09 6.80
N SER A 70 10.74 -9.06 6.98
CA SER A 70 11.56 -8.91 8.19
C SER A 70 10.95 -7.94 9.20
N SER A 71 9.70 -7.56 9.01
CA SER A 71 8.95 -6.66 9.88
C SER A 71 7.73 -7.38 10.43
N ASP A 72 7.63 -7.51 11.74
CA ASP A 72 6.48 -8.15 12.38
C ASP A 72 5.19 -7.37 12.08
N GLY A 73 5.27 -6.04 12.10
CA GLY A 73 4.12 -5.20 11.79
C GLY A 73 3.65 -5.36 10.36
N ALA A 74 4.58 -5.36 9.40
CA ALA A 74 4.23 -5.53 7.99
C ALA A 74 3.67 -6.92 7.71
N LYS A 75 4.21 -7.96 8.37
CA LYS A 75 3.64 -9.32 8.25
C LYS A 75 2.20 -9.38 8.75
N LEU A 76 1.92 -8.70 9.84
CA LEU A 76 0.56 -8.64 10.39
C LEU A 76 -0.36 -7.89 9.44
N GLU A 77 0.10 -6.79 8.87
CA GLU A 77 -0.66 -6.02 7.89
C GLU A 77 -0.96 -6.88 6.65
N ARG A 78 0.01 -7.66 6.20
CA ARG A 78 -0.19 -8.58 5.07
C ARG A 78 -1.26 -9.62 5.36
N ALA A 79 -1.19 -10.23 6.54
CA ALA A 79 -2.16 -11.22 6.96
C ALA A 79 -3.57 -10.63 7.02
N TRP A 80 -3.70 -9.42 7.52
CA TRP A 80 -4.98 -8.73 7.57
C TRP A 80 -5.53 -8.48 6.16
N CYS A 81 -4.70 -7.95 5.26
CA CYS A 81 -5.10 -7.72 3.87
C CYS A 81 -5.60 -9.01 3.22
N ASP A 82 -4.85 -10.09 3.40
CA ASP A 82 -5.22 -11.39 2.83
C ASP A 82 -6.55 -11.89 3.39
N TYR A 83 -6.77 -11.68 4.68
CA TYR A 83 -7.99 -12.13 5.34
C TYR A 83 -9.22 -11.35 4.89
N VAL A 84 -9.12 -10.02 4.81
CA VAL A 84 -10.28 -9.17 4.49
C VAL A 84 -10.46 -8.93 2.99
N GLY A 85 -9.48 -9.34 2.17
CA GLY A 85 -9.59 -9.22 0.72
C GLY A 85 -9.11 -7.89 0.14
N VAL A 86 -8.27 -7.14 0.85
CA VAL A 86 -7.66 -5.94 0.28
C VAL A 86 -6.55 -6.37 -0.68
N PRO A 87 -6.54 -5.88 -1.93
CA PRO A 87 -5.52 -6.25 -2.89
C PRO A 87 -4.12 -5.83 -2.44
N THR A 88 -3.15 -6.71 -2.63
CA THR A 88 -1.75 -6.47 -2.25
C THR A 88 -0.82 -6.75 -3.41
N ALA A 89 0.38 -6.17 -3.36
CA ALA A 89 1.46 -6.48 -4.29
C ALA A 89 2.80 -6.23 -3.63
N ASN A 90 3.83 -6.92 -4.12
CA ASN A 90 5.20 -6.65 -3.74
C ASN A 90 5.73 -5.48 -4.56
N TRP A 91 6.53 -4.63 -3.93
CA TRP A 91 7.01 -3.36 -4.50
C TRP A 91 7.63 -3.49 -5.88
N ASP A 92 8.64 -4.38 -6.04
CA ASP A 92 9.38 -4.43 -7.29
C ASP A 92 8.50 -4.88 -8.45
N ALA A 93 7.71 -5.92 -8.24
CA ALA A 93 6.82 -6.42 -9.27
C ALA A 93 5.75 -5.38 -9.62
N PHE A 94 5.17 -4.73 -8.61
CA PHE A 94 4.13 -3.73 -8.82
C PHE A 94 4.67 -2.53 -9.60
N ARG A 95 5.83 -2.02 -9.19
CA ARG A 95 6.43 -0.84 -9.81
C ARG A 95 6.76 -1.08 -11.28
N VAL A 96 7.40 -2.22 -11.57
CA VAL A 96 7.77 -2.56 -12.95
C VAL A 96 6.51 -2.74 -13.81
N ASP A 97 5.55 -3.49 -13.30
CA ASP A 97 4.31 -3.73 -14.03
C ASP A 97 3.56 -2.42 -14.33
N MET A 98 3.47 -1.53 -13.36
CA MET A 98 2.82 -0.24 -13.56
C MET A 98 3.55 0.63 -14.60
N LEU A 99 4.87 0.64 -14.57
CA LEU A 99 5.65 1.41 -15.55
C LEU A 99 5.44 0.86 -16.96
N VAL A 100 5.47 -0.45 -17.14
CA VAL A 100 5.27 -1.09 -18.44
C VAL A 100 3.86 -0.79 -18.98
N ARG A 101 2.85 -0.95 -18.15
CA ARG A 101 1.47 -0.74 -18.60
C ARG A 101 1.17 0.73 -18.82
N LYS A 102 1.71 1.62 -18.01
CA LYS A 102 1.55 3.05 -18.21
C LYS A 102 2.14 3.51 -19.53
N SER A 103 3.24 2.91 -19.97
CA SER A 103 3.82 3.22 -21.28
C SER A 103 2.90 2.83 -22.44
N HIS A 104 1.92 1.97 -22.19
CA HIS A 104 0.89 1.58 -23.15
C HIS A 104 -0.40 2.39 -22.99
N GLY A 105 -0.38 3.45 -22.18
CA GLY A 105 -1.51 4.36 -22.03
C GLY A 105 -2.61 3.93 -21.07
N CYS A 106 -2.39 2.88 -20.28
CA CYS A 106 -3.38 2.44 -19.31
C CYS A 106 -3.47 3.37 -18.11
N THR A 107 -4.67 3.51 -17.54
CA THR A 107 -4.87 4.22 -16.27
C THR A 107 -4.61 3.27 -15.10
N PHE A 108 -4.43 3.84 -13.89
CA PHE A 108 -4.31 3.03 -12.68
C PHE A 108 -5.51 2.10 -12.49
N ARG A 109 -6.71 2.61 -12.73
CA ARG A 109 -7.92 1.81 -12.57
C ARG A 109 -7.95 0.63 -13.54
N GLU A 110 -7.58 0.86 -14.78
CA GLU A 110 -7.51 -0.22 -15.77
C GLU A 110 -6.45 -1.25 -15.41
N LEU A 111 -5.28 -0.79 -14.93
CA LEU A 111 -4.21 -1.68 -14.52
C LEU A 111 -4.65 -2.54 -13.33
N LEU A 112 -5.31 -1.92 -12.35
CA LEU A 112 -5.80 -2.64 -11.18
C LEU A 112 -6.87 -3.67 -11.55
N ALA A 113 -7.74 -3.34 -12.48
CA ALA A 113 -8.79 -4.25 -12.96
C ALA A 113 -8.20 -5.49 -13.62
N LEU A 114 -7.09 -5.36 -14.33
CA LEU A 114 -6.41 -6.49 -14.96
C LEU A 114 -5.76 -7.42 -13.94
N GLU A 115 -5.19 -6.86 -12.88
CA GLU A 115 -4.51 -7.65 -11.83
C GLU A 115 -5.50 -8.24 -10.82
N HIS A 116 -6.55 -7.48 -10.50
CA HIS A 116 -7.49 -7.83 -9.45
C HIS A 116 -8.92 -7.47 -9.90
N PRO A 117 -9.51 -8.26 -10.80
CA PRO A 117 -10.81 -7.92 -11.38
C PRO A 117 -11.91 -7.65 -10.36
N ASN A 118 -11.84 -8.30 -9.20
CA ASN A 118 -12.84 -8.15 -8.14
C ASN A 118 -12.57 -6.96 -7.22
N ALA A 119 -11.40 -6.34 -7.32
CA ALA A 119 -10.98 -5.28 -6.40
C ALA A 119 -11.40 -3.89 -6.87
N VAL A 120 -11.69 -3.72 -8.16
CA VAL A 120 -12.06 -2.43 -8.75
C VAL A 120 -13.50 -2.39 -9.22
N ASP A 121 -14.35 -3.05 -8.53
CA ASP A 121 -15.78 -2.92 -8.73
C ASP A 121 -16.23 -1.63 -8.06
N GLU A 122 -16.52 -0.62 -8.85
CA GLU A 122 -16.90 0.70 -8.34
C GLU A 122 -18.17 0.67 -7.53
N THR A 123 -19.09 -0.18 -7.91
CA THR A 123 -20.32 -0.33 -7.15
C THR A 123 -20.03 -0.92 -5.79
N CYS A 124 -19.02 -1.78 -5.74
CA CYS A 124 -18.57 -2.38 -4.51
C CYS A 124 -17.72 -1.43 -3.69
N ILE A 125 -16.79 -0.71 -4.32
CA ILE A 125 -15.86 0.15 -3.61
C ILE A 125 -16.59 1.14 -2.72
N GLY A 126 -17.60 1.77 -3.24
CA GLY A 126 -18.38 2.71 -2.45
C GLY A 126 -19.12 2.04 -1.31
N GLY A 127 -19.46 0.77 -1.43
CA GLY A 127 -20.34 0.07 -0.52
C GLY A 127 -19.75 -1.14 0.16
N CYS A 128 -18.86 -1.87 -0.46
CA CYS A 128 -18.45 -3.16 0.08
C CYS A 128 -17.55 -3.06 1.30
N PHE A 129 -16.99 -1.90 1.56
CA PHE A 129 -16.26 -1.63 2.78
C PHE A 129 -17.06 -0.77 3.75
N GLY A 130 -18.19 -0.36 3.30
CA GLY A 130 -19.10 0.40 4.15
C GLY A 130 -19.77 -0.50 5.15
#